data_33999190a86b589ace38016ea803d25d
#
_entry.id   33999190a86b589ace38016ea803d25d
#
_cell.length_a   1.000
_cell.length_b   1.000
_cell.length_c   1.000
_cell.angle_alpha   90.00
_cell.angle_beta   90.00
_cell.angle_gamma   90.00
#
_symmetry.space_group_name_H-M   'P 1'
#
loop_
_entity.id
_entity.type
_entity.pdbx_description
1 polymer ?
#
loop_
_entity_poly.entity_id
_entity_poly.type
_entity_poly.pdbx_seq_one_letter_code
_entity_poly.pdbx_strand_id
1 'polypeptide(L)'
;MDLSIIGSGYVGLVTGACFADVGHNVICVDNDARKIEALQAGKIPIYEPGLEEVIHRNVSAHRLRFSGSIQEAVDNSQIVFIAVPTPQQASGDVDLSFIEKVAREIAGVLADYRVIVDKSTVPVKTGEKVAESIKRYNRHGAKFDVVSNPEFLREGCAIGDLMHPDRIVIGAQSERAIDLMKKVYEPFMAPILVTDINSAELIKHAANSFLALKISYINAISAICEASGADVEKVADGIGMDRRIGRNFLNAGIGYGGSCFPKDIAAFITISEQLGVPFNLLKEVQRINGLQKERFLKTIRETLWVLREKKVAIWGLTFKPDTDDIRSSVAIDLVADMLREGAHVTAYDPKGMEKAREVKAIAEVKFASSALETVEGAEALVIATEWSDFANIDLAIVKAKMTTPIIFDGRNLFDPETMRQLGFRYHSIGRATVAPR
;
A
#
# COMPACT_ATOMS: atom_id res chain seq x y z
N MET A 1 13.11 25.37 5.30
CA MET A 1 11.84 26.09 4.99
C MET A 1 10.82 25.70 6.03
N ASP A 2 9.79 26.50 6.24
CA ASP A 2 8.71 26.20 7.18
C ASP A 2 7.54 25.60 6.40
N LEU A 3 7.19 24.36 6.73
CA LEU A 3 6.19 23.55 6.06
C LEU A 3 5.14 23.07 7.06
N SER A 4 3.93 22.86 6.63
CA SER A 4 2.93 22.14 7.41
C SER A 4 2.29 21.02 6.59
N ILE A 5 1.87 19.96 7.29
CA ILE A 5 1.22 18.81 6.70
C ILE A 5 -0.06 18.53 7.48
N ILE A 6 -1.19 18.69 6.81
CA ILE A 6 -2.51 18.44 7.38
C ILE A 6 -2.94 17.03 7.04
N GLY A 7 -3.10 16.23 8.08
CA GLY A 7 -3.32 14.80 8.05
C GLY A 7 -2.06 14.03 8.49
N SER A 8 -2.08 13.46 9.70
CA SER A 8 -1.01 12.61 10.25
C SER A 8 -1.32 11.13 10.05
N GLY A 9 -1.84 10.78 8.87
CA GLY A 9 -1.94 9.41 8.38
C GLY A 9 -0.59 8.91 7.86
N TYR A 10 -0.59 7.76 7.19
CA TYR A 10 0.64 7.15 6.69
C TYR A 10 1.45 8.12 5.81
N VAL A 11 0.84 8.64 4.74
CA VAL A 11 1.50 9.57 3.80
C VAL A 11 1.98 10.84 4.49
N GLY A 12 1.10 11.46 5.30
CA GLY A 12 1.43 12.73 5.94
C GLY A 12 2.54 12.61 6.97
N LEU A 13 2.53 11.56 7.79
CA LEU A 13 3.52 11.36 8.84
C LEU A 13 4.90 11.02 8.28
N VAL A 14 4.97 10.11 7.27
CA VAL A 14 6.21 9.79 6.57
C VAL A 14 6.76 11.02 5.86
N THR A 15 5.90 11.77 5.15
CA THR A 15 6.32 12.99 4.44
C THR A 15 6.87 14.03 5.41
N GLY A 16 6.17 14.27 6.53
CA GLY A 16 6.60 15.24 7.53
C GLY A 16 7.93 14.87 8.18
N ALA A 17 8.09 13.60 8.53
CA ALA A 17 9.31 13.10 9.13
C ALA A 17 10.51 13.23 8.17
N CYS A 18 10.36 12.84 6.90
CA CYS A 18 11.45 12.94 5.91
C CYS A 18 11.76 14.41 5.53
N PHE A 19 10.76 15.27 5.43
CA PHE A 19 11.01 16.71 5.20
C PHE A 19 11.77 17.36 6.36
N ALA A 20 11.43 16.99 7.60
CA ALA A 20 12.17 17.43 8.75
C ALA A 20 13.61 16.89 8.75
N ASP A 21 13.80 15.66 8.29
CA ASP A 21 15.09 14.99 8.24
C ASP A 21 16.08 15.64 7.26
N VAL A 22 15.58 16.17 6.16
CA VAL A 22 16.40 16.95 5.20
C VAL A 22 16.56 18.43 5.60
N GLY A 23 16.09 18.83 6.79
CA GLY A 23 16.38 20.14 7.38
C GLY A 23 15.26 21.18 7.24
N HIS A 24 14.04 20.81 6.87
CA HIS A 24 12.88 21.70 6.94
C HIS A 24 12.31 21.74 8.37
N ASN A 25 11.65 22.85 8.75
CA ASN A 25 10.82 22.91 9.95
C ASN A 25 9.41 22.47 9.58
N VAL A 26 8.89 21.46 10.23
CA VAL A 26 7.63 20.83 9.82
C VAL A 26 6.66 20.77 10.99
N ILE A 27 5.40 21.16 10.71
CA ILE A 27 4.27 20.97 11.63
C ILE A 27 3.33 19.96 11.00
N CYS A 28 3.17 18.79 11.64
CA CYS A 28 2.15 17.82 11.27
C CYS A 28 0.87 18.07 12.08
N VAL A 29 -0.26 18.17 11.39
CA VAL A 29 -1.57 18.48 12.01
C VAL A 29 -2.53 17.33 11.82
N ASP A 30 -3.28 17.00 12.86
CA ASP A 30 -4.41 16.04 12.76
C ASP A 30 -5.56 16.53 13.65
N ASN A 31 -6.78 16.20 13.27
CA ASN A 31 -7.97 16.55 14.05
C ASN A 31 -8.33 15.49 15.13
N ASP A 32 -7.64 14.35 15.17
CA ASP A 32 -7.76 13.37 16.26
C ASP A 32 -6.80 13.75 17.40
N ALA A 33 -7.36 14.32 18.48
CA ALA A 33 -6.58 14.74 19.64
C ALA A 33 -5.79 13.58 20.27
N ARG A 34 -6.35 12.37 20.30
CA ARG A 34 -5.67 11.18 20.86
C ARG A 34 -4.43 10.80 20.04
N LYS A 35 -4.52 10.94 18.71
CA LYS A 35 -3.37 10.71 17.82
C LYS A 35 -2.28 11.75 18.05
N ILE A 36 -2.65 13.02 18.18
CA ILE A 36 -1.68 14.11 18.47
C ILE A 36 -1.02 13.91 19.84
N GLU A 37 -1.78 13.59 20.86
CA GLU A 37 -1.24 13.28 22.20
C GLU A 37 -0.27 12.09 22.16
N ALA A 38 -0.60 11.02 21.43
CA ALA A 38 0.27 9.86 21.26
C ALA A 38 1.59 10.25 20.56
N LEU A 39 1.51 11.01 19.46
CA LEU A 39 2.68 11.48 18.71
C LEU A 39 3.57 12.42 19.56
N GLN A 40 2.97 13.32 20.33
CA GLN A 40 3.69 14.20 21.27
C GLN A 40 4.35 13.39 22.40
N ALA A 41 3.77 12.27 22.79
CA ALA A 41 4.34 11.33 23.76
C ALA A 41 5.37 10.35 23.13
N GLY A 42 5.70 10.52 21.84
CA GLY A 42 6.65 9.66 21.12
C GLY A 42 6.09 8.31 20.65
N LYS A 43 4.77 8.11 20.73
CA LYS A 43 4.12 6.88 20.24
C LYS A 43 3.68 7.05 18.80
N ILE A 44 4.22 6.21 17.91
CA ILE A 44 3.94 6.30 16.48
C ILE A 44 2.76 5.38 16.15
N PRO A 45 1.63 5.91 15.57
CA PRO A 45 0.40 5.14 15.38
C PRO A 45 0.39 4.28 14.10
N ILE A 46 1.48 4.22 13.38
CA ILE A 46 1.66 3.44 12.14
C ILE A 46 2.95 2.66 12.19
N TYR A 47 2.98 1.50 11.56
CA TYR A 47 4.20 0.74 11.38
C TYR A 47 4.83 1.06 10.02
N GLU A 48 6.06 1.56 10.06
CA GLU A 48 6.94 1.73 8.89
C GLU A 48 8.38 1.58 9.38
N PRO A 49 9.19 0.68 8.79
CA PRO A 49 10.58 0.48 9.19
C PRO A 49 11.37 1.79 9.22
N GLY A 50 12.01 2.09 10.36
CA GLY A 50 12.86 3.27 10.55
C GLY A 50 12.12 4.60 10.80
N LEU A 51 10.78 4.63 10.75
CA LEU A 51 10.03 5.88 10.93
C LEU A 51 10.12 6.44 12.35
N GLU A 52 10.11 5.56 13.35
CA GLU A 52 10.18 5.95 14.76
C GLU A 52 11.48 6.70 15.05
N GLU A 53 12.61 6.20 14.56
CA GLU A 53 13.93 6.82 14.71
C GLU A 53 14.00 8.19 14.02
N VAL A 54 13.43 8.29 12.79
CA VAL A 54 13.38 9.55 12.05
C VAL A 54 12.55 10.58 12.79
N ILE A 55 11.38 10.21 13.31
CA ILE A 55 10.53 11.12 14.09
C ILE A 55 11.24 11.58 15.37
N HIS A 56 11.76 10.65 16.17
CA HIS A 56 12.38 10.98 17.45
C HIS A 56 13.56 11.94 17.30
N ARG A 57 14.46 11.69 16.32
CA ARG A 57 15.62 12.59 16.11
C ARG A 57 15.19 13.98 15.64
N ASN A 58 14.11 14.10 14.84
CA ASN A 58 13.65 15.39 14.34
C ASN A 58 12.80 16.17 15.36
N VAL A 59 12.04 15.48 16.20
CA VAL A 59 11.38 16.10 17.36
C VAL A 59 12.45 16.63 18.33
N SER A 60 13.47 15.84 18.66
CA SER A 60 14.59 16.25 19.53
C SER A 60 15.39 17.43 18.96
N ALA A 61 15.50 17.52 17.64
CA ALA A 61 16.15 18.61 16.94
C ALA A 61 15.23 19.84 16.72
N HIS A 62 14.02 19.82 17.25
CA HIS A 62 12.99 20.87 17.08
C HIS A 62 12.62 21.19 15.63
N ARG A 63 12.84 20.26 14.70
CA ARG A 63 12.45 20.39 13.28
C ARG A 63 11.09 19.78 12.97
N LEU A 64 10.59 18.87 13.82
CA LEU A 64 9.28 18.26 13.67
C LEU A 64 8.45 18.47 14.92
N ARG A 65 7.21 18.94 14.76
CA ARG A 65 6.25 19.08 15.85
C ARG A 65 4.85 18.71 15.42
N PHE A 66 3.98 18.40 16.37
CA PHE A 66 2.61 17.95 16.15
C PHE A 66 1.61 18.90 16.79
N SER A 67 0.54 19.23 16.07
CA SER A 67 -0.50 20.16 16.52
C SER A 67 -1.89 19.69 16.11
N GLY A 68 -2.92 20.09 16.85
CA GLY A 68 -4.32 19.95 16.47
C GLY A 68 -4.88 21.16 15.72
N SER A 69 -4.07 22.20 15.45
CA SER A 69 -4.52 23.49 14.97
C SER A 69 -4.08 23.78 13.53
N ILE A 70 -5.04 23.83 12.61
CA ILE A 70 -4.81 24.29 11.23
C ILE A 70 -4.40 25.77 11.21
N GLN A 71 -4.96 26.61 12.07
CA GLN A 71 -4.56 28.02 12.23
C GLN A 71 -3.06 28.13 12.51
N GLU A 72 -2.56 27.40 13.52
CA GLU A 72 -1.13 27.40 13.87
C GLU A 72 -0.27 26.95 12.67
N ALA A 73 -0.70 25.91 11.97
CA ALA A 73 0.02 25.39 10.81
C ALA A 73 0.13 26.43 9.68
N VAL A 74 -0.99 27.08 9.33
CA VAL A 74 -1.04 28.08 8.27
C VAL A 74 -0.25 29.34 8.63
N ASP A 75 -0.34 29.79 9.89
CA ASP A 75 0.37 30.99 10.33
C ASP A 75 1.90 30.81 10.31
N ASN A 76 2.38 29.61 10.63
CA ASN A 76 3.80 29.30 10.80
C ASN A 76 4.44 28.56 9.61
N SER A 77 3.76 28.45 8.45
CA SER A 77 4.34 27.78 7.29
C SER A 77 4.12 28.58 6.01
N GLN A 78 5.05 28.45 5.07
CA GLN A 78 4.94 29.03 3.73
C GLN A 78 4.19 28.11 2.79
N ILE A 79 4.28 26.81 3.01
CA ILE A 79 3.69 25.76 2.19
C ILE A 79 2.89 24.81 3.08
N VAL A 80 1.64 24.57 2.72
CA VAL A 80 0.70 23.73 3.45
C VAL A 80 0.34 22.52 2.59
N PHE A 81 0.76 21.34 3.01
CA PHE A 81 0.42 20.09 2.35
C PHE A 81 -0.87 19.52 2.92
N ILE A 82 -1.75 19.05 2.05
CA ILE A 82 -2.97 18.30 2.38
C ILE A 82 -2.68 16.82 2.13
N ALA A 83 -2.65 16.02 3.19
CA ALA A 83 -2.38 14.58 3.17
C ALA A 83 -3.47 13.80 3.95
N VAL A 84 -4.74 14.16 3.70
CA VAL A 84 -5.89 13.56 4.38
C VAL A 84 -6.40 12.32 3.66
N PRO A 85 -7.15 11.43 4.35
CA PRO A 85 -7.73 10.26 3.72
C PRO A 85 -8.67 10.59 2.57
N THR A 86 -8.66 9.74 1.54
CA THR A 86 -9.56 9.77 0.38
C THR A 86 -10.22 8.39 0.25
N PRO A 87 -11.14 8.01 1.18
CA PRO A 87 -11.74 6.69 1.17
C PRO A 87 -12.66 6.50 -0.02
N GLN A 88 -12.84 5.25 -0.44
CA GLN A 88 -13.78 4.88 -1.48
C GLN A 88 -15.21 4.85 -0.92
N GLN A 89 -16.16 5.44 -1.64
CA GLN A 89 -17.59 5.32 -1.36
C GLN A 89 -18.15 4.02 -1.93
N ALA A 90 -19.36 3.66 -1.51
CA ALA A 90 -20.07 2.48 -2.02
C ALA A 90 -20.37 2.56 -3.53
N SER A 91 -20.45 3.76 -4.09
CA SER A 91 -20.58 4.01 -5.54
C SER A 91 -19.32 3.72 -6.36
N GLY A 92 -18.16 3.53 -5.69
CA GLY A 92 -16.86 3.46 -6.34
C GLY A 92 -16.14 4.82 -6.42
N ASP A 93 -16.84 5.92 -6.17
CA ASP A 93 -16.26 7.27 -6.15
C ASP A 93 -15.31 7.47 -4.97
N VAL A 94 -14.47 8.49 -5.07
CA VAL A 94 -13.59 8.94 -3.98
C VAL A 94 -14.34 9.96 -3.10
N ASP A 95 -14.33 9.76 -1.79
CA ASP A 95 -14.86 10.74 -0.85
C ASP A 95 -13.86 11.90 -0.68
N LEU A 96 -14.21 13.06 -1.23
CA LEU A 96 -13.41 14.29 -1.14
C LEU A 96 -13.83 15.21 0.02
N SER A 97 -14.75 14.79 0.87
CA SER A 97 -15.27 15.61 1.98
C SER A 97 -14.19 16.06 2.95
N PHE A 98 -13.17 15.22 3.19
CA PHE A 98 -12.03 15.57 4.04
C PHE A 98 -11.16 16.68 3.42
N ILE A 99 -10.93 16.63 2.10
CA ILE A 99 -10.16 17.63 1.37
C ILE A 99 -10.92 18.96 1.35
N GLU A 100 -12.21 18.92 1.01
CA GLU A 100 -13.07 20.10 0.98
C GLU A 100 -13.11 20.77 2.36
N LYS A 101 -13.28 19.99 3.44
CA LYS A 101 -13.28 20.50 4.80
C LYS A 101 -11.97 21.20 5.13
N VAL A 102 -10.82 20.58 4.85
CA VAL A 102 -9.49 21.17 5.10
C VAL A 102 -9.29 22.44 4.25
N ALA A 103 -9.66 22.42 2.97
CA ALA A 103 -9.57 23.60 2.11
C ALA A 103 -10.38 24.79 2.67
N ARG A 104 -11.57 24.56 3.22
CA ARG A 104 -12.38 25.60 3.88
C ARG A 104 -11.73 26.11 5.15
N GLU A 105 -11.21 25.23 5.98
CA GLU A 105 -10.55 25.61 7.24
C GLU A 105 -9.30 26.45 6.94
N ILE A 106 -8.45 26.04 5.99
CA ILE A 106 -7.31 26.82 5.52
C ILE A 106 -7.78 28.19 5.03
N ALA A 107 -8.80 28.25 4.18
CA ALA A 107 -9.32 29.52 3.63
C ALA A 107 -9.80 30.49 4.71
N GLY A 108 -10.39 29.95 5.79
CA GLY A 108 -10.91 30.77 6.90
C GLY A 108 -9.82 31.49 7.71
N VAL A 109 -8.59 30.96 7.68
CA VAL A 109 -7.44 31.46 8.47
C VAL A 109 -6.32 32.04 7.61
N LEU A 110 -6.46 32.01 6.29
CA LEU A 110 -5.43 32.42 5.33
C LEU A 110 -5.28 33.95 5.33
N ALA A 111 -4.28 34.47 6.05
CA ALA A 111 -4.03 35.93 6.15
C ALA A 111 -2.97 36.42 5.14
N ASP A 112 -2.01 35.60 4.80
CA ASP A 112 -0.91 35.91 3.88
C ASP A 112 -0.81 34.87 2.77
N TYR A 113 0.08 35.15 1.77
CA TYR A 113 0.32 34.22 0.66
C TYR A 113 0.82 32.86 1.15
N ARG A 114 0.16 31.80 0.71
CA ARG A 114 0.56 30.39 0.91
C ARG A 114 0.47 29.57 -0.38
N VAL A 115 1.32 28.57 -0.48
CA VAL A 115 1.16 27.50 -1.47
C VAL A 115 0.43 26.35 -0.77
N ILE A 116 -0.73 25.96 -1.32
CA ILE A 116 -1.54 24.86 -0.82
C ILE A 116 -1.29 23.65 -1.74
N VAL A 117 -0.77 22.58 -1.18
CA VAL A 117 -0.31 21.43 -1.94
C VAL A 117 -1.22 20.24 -1.65
N ASP A 118 -1.90 19.75 -2.67
CA ASP A 118 -2.61 18.48 -2.56
C ASP A 118 -1.61 17.33 -2.79
N LYS A 119 -1.40 16.54 -1.75
CA LYS A 119 -0.54 15.36 -1.76
C LYS A 119 -1.34 14.06 -1.74
N SER A 120 -2.60 14.13 -1.36
CA SER A 120 -3.52 12.99 -1.38
C SER A 120 -3.73 12.48 -2.80
N THR A 121 -4.00 11.16 -2.95
CA THR A 121 -4.41 10.60 -4.24
C THR A 121 -5.87 10.97 -4.52
N VAL A 122 -6.08 11.80 -5.53
CA VAL A 122 -7.38 12.44 -5.83
C VAL A 122 -7.76 12.28 -7.29
N PRO A 123 -9.06 12.31 -7.62
CA PRO A 123 -9.54 12.40 -9.01
C PRO A 123 -9.00 13.65 -9.73
N VAL A 124 -8.84 13.52 -11.04
CA VAL A 124 -8.48 14.67 -11.92
C VAL A 124 -9.48 15.80 -11.74
N LYS A 125 -8.99 17.05 -11.74
CA LYS A 125 -9.72 18.32 -11.44
C LYS A 125 -10.00 18.56 -9.96
N THR A 126 -9.44 17.80 -9.05
CA THR A 126 -9.60 18.09 -7.60
C THR A 126 -8.87 19.38 -7.21
N GLY A 127 -7.67 19.63 -7.73
CA GLY A 127 -6.95 20.88 -7.46
C GLY A 127 -7.72 22.14 -7.90
N GLU A 128 -8.48 22.07 -9.00
CA GLU A 128 -9.39 23.15 -9.39
C GLU A 128 -10.48 23.38 -8.34
N LYS A 129 -11.10 22.30 -7.83
CA LYS A 129 -12.13 22.38 -6.78
C LYS A 129 -11.57 22.91 -5.45
N VAL A 130 -10.35 22.52 -5.11
CA VAL A 130 -9.64 23.05 -3.92
C VAL A 130 -9.43 24.56 -4.08
N ALA A 131 -8.96 25.01 -5.26
CA ALA A 131 -8.79 26.43 -5.54
C ALA A 131 -10.12 27.21 -5.46
N GLU A 132 -11.21 26.67 -6.01
CA GLU A 132 -12.54 27.26 -5.91
C GLU A 132 -13.04 27.33 -4.46
N SER A 133 -12.86 26.28 -3.66
CA SER A 133 -13.23 26.25 -2.25
C SER A 133 -12.46 27.29 -1.47
N ILE A 134 -11.14 27.36 -1.63
CA ILE A 134 -10.32 28.36 -0.95
C ILE A 134 -10.76 29.76 -1.37
N LYS A 135 -10.93 30.04 -2.65
CA LYS A 135 -11.40 31.35 -3.14
C LYS A 135 -12.74 31.76 -2.55
N ARG A 136 -13.66 30.81 -2.40
CA ARG A 136 -15.03 31.04 -1.86
C ARG A 136 -15.02 31.40 -0.38
N TYR A 137 -14.16 30.77 0.41
CA TYR A 137 -14.14 30.89 1.88
C TYR A 137 -13.00 31.76 2.41
N ASN A 138 -12.14 32.31 1.56
CA ASN A 138 -11.02 33.18 1.93
C ASN A 138 -11.53 34.54 2.46
N ARG A 139 -11.55 34.68 3.76
CA ARG A 139 -12.11 35.86 4.45
C ARG A 139 -11.21 37.09 4.39
N HIS A 140 -9.91 36.88 4.24
CA HIS A 140 -8.90 37.93 4.30
C HIS A 140 -8.46 38.38 2.90
N GLY A 141 -8.93 37.77 1.83
CA GLY A 141 -8.53 38.08 0.46
C GLY A 141 -7.05 37.82 0.16
N ALA A 142 -6.41 36.96 0.96
CA ALA A 142 -5.01 36.62 0.80
C ALA A 142 -4.77 35.88 -0.53
N LYS A 143 -3.62 36.12 -1.15
CA LYS A 143 -3.22 35.38 -2.36
C LYS A 143 -2.78 33.97 -2.01
N PHE A 144 -3.04 33.03 -2.89
CA PHE A 144 -2.59 31.65 -2.76
C PHE A 144 -2.38 31.01 -4.13
N ASP A 145 -1.62 29.94 -4.16
CA ASP A 145 -1.51 29.04 -5.30
C ASP A 145 -1.84 27.60 -4.85
N VAL A 146 -2.46 26.84 -5.75
CA VAL A 146 -2.73 25.40 -5.53
C VAL A 146 -1.76 24.58 -6.38
N VAL A 147 -1.21 23.54 -5.78
CA VAL A 147 -0.27 22.61 -6.41
C VAL A 147 -0.76 21.18 -6.20
N SER A 148 -0.70 20.36 -7.23
CA SER A 148 -0.82 18.91 -7.10
C SER A 148 0.59 18.28 -7.02
N ASN A 149 0.85 17.55 -5.95
CA ASN A 149 2.14 16.89 -5.73
C ASN A 149 1.90 15.46 -5.25
N PRO A 150 1.52 14.56 -6.16
CA PRO A 150 1.22 13.19 -5.80
C PRO A 150 2.43 12.47 -5.19
N GLU A 151 2.16 11.55 -4.28
CA GLU A 151 3.15 10.66 -3.68
C GLU A 151 3.26 9.34 -4.46
N PHE A 152 4.40 8.67 -4.35
CA PHE A 152 4.65 7.34 -4.95
C PHE A 152 5.26 6.39 -3.93
N LEU A 153 4.85 6.53 -2.67
CA LEU A 153 5.37 5.76 -1.54
C LEU A 153 4.82 4.34 -1.55
N ARG A 154 5.66 3.40 -1.13
CA ARG A 154 5.27 2.02 -0.88
C ARG A 154 5.35 1.76 0.63
N GLU A 155 4.26 1.32 1.24
CA GLU A 155 4.26 0.90 2.64
C GLU A 155 5.39 -0.13 2.88
N GLY A 156 6.11 0.01 4.00
CA GLY A 156 7.28 -0.81 4.30
C GLY A 156 8.61 -0.35 3.69
N CYS A 157 8.58 0.58 2.72
CA CYS A 157 9.76 1.18 2.08
C CYS A 157 9.61 2.69 1.89
N ALA A 158 8.63 3.31 2.51
CA ALA A 158 8.21 4.68 2.21
C ALA A 158 9.27 5.74 2.54
N ILE A 159 10.05 5.53 3.60
CA ILE A 159 11.17 6.42 3.92
C ILE A 159 12.19 6.39 2.78
N GLY A 160 12.61 5.20 2.35
CA GLY A 160 13.55 5.04 1.23
C GLY A 160 13.02 5.64 -0.06
N ASP A 161 11.72 5.39 -0.37
CA ASP A 161 11.07 5.93 -1.57
C ASP A 161 10.99 7.47 -1.56
N LEU A 162 10.80 8.09 -0.38
CA LEU A 162 10.77 9.55 -0.28
C LEU A 162 12.16 10.17 -0.24
N MET A 163 13.12 9.53 0.43
CA MET A 163 14.50 10.04 0.52
C MET A 163 15.28 9.89 -0.80
N HIS A 164 14.94 8.90 -1.61
CA HIS A 164 15.56 8.60 -2.90
C HIS A 164 14.51 8.36 -3.99
N PRO A 165 13.66 9.36 -4.32
CA PRO A 165 12.57 9.16 -5.26
C PRO A 165 13.08 9.08 -6.69
N ASP A 166 12.51 8.15 -7.49
CA ASP A 166 12.78 8.06 -8.93
C ASP A 166 12.43 9.36 -9.66
N ARG A 167 11.40 10.05 -9.20
CA ARG A 167 10.93 11.35 -9.71
C ARG A 167 10.04 12.05 -8.70
N ILE A 168 9.96 13.36 -8.82
CA ILE A 168 9.04 14.24 -8.11
C ILE A 168 8.14 14.90 -9.15
N VAL A 169 6.82 14.88 -8.95
CA VAL A 169 5.85 15.52 -9.86
C VAL A 169 5.27 16.74 -9.19
N ILE A 170 5.33 17.89 -9.87
CA ILE A 170 4.78 19.16 -9.40
C ILE A 170 3.81 19.67 -10.48
N GLY A 171 2.52 19.59 -10.20
CA GLY A 171 1.46 20.17 -11.02
C GLY A 171 1.11 21.57 -10.54
N ALA A 172 1.51 22.60 -11.25
CA ALA A 172 1.29 23.98 -10.85
C ALA A 172 1.19 24.91 -12.07
N GLN A 173 0.56 26.09 -11.89
CA GLN A 173 0.44 27.12 -12.92
C GLN A 173 1.34 28.35 -12.65
N SER A 174 1.65 28.60 -11.37
CA SER A 174 2.38 29.78 -10.93
C SER A 174 3.88 29.48 -10.83
N GLU A 175 4.73 30.24 -11.52
CA GLU A 175 6.19 30.16 -11.41
C GLU A 175 6.66 30.31 -9.96
N ARG A 176 6.01 31.19 -9.20
CA ARG A 176 6.31 31.38 -7.77
C ARG A 176 6.09 30.10 -6.97
N ALA A 177 4.98 29.40 -7.20
CA ALA A 177 4.70 28.13 -6.52
C ALA A 177 5.66 27.03 -6.98
N ILE A 178 5.98 26.96 -8.27
CA ILE A 178 6.95 26.01 -8.83
C ILE A 178 8.33 26.19 -8.17
N ASP A 179 8.81 27.44 -8.07
CA ASP A 179 10.11 27.73 -7.45
C ASP A 179 10.17 27.39 -5.96
N LEU A 180 9.07 27.62 -5.23
CA LEU A 180 8.96 27.25 -3.83
C LEU A 180 8.95 25.72 -3.67
N MET A 181 8.20 25.02 -4.50
CA MET A 181 8.19 23.54 -4.48
C MET A 181 9.54 22.94 -4.86
N LYS A 182 10.23 23.48 -5.86
CA LYS A 182 11.59 23.05 -6.20
C LYS A 182 12.54 23.17 -5.01
N LYS A 183 12.47 24.26 -4.23
CA LYS A 183 13.28 24.45 -3.01
C LYS A 183 12.97 23.45 -1.92
N VAL A 184 11.70 23.01 -1.77
CA VAL A 184 11.34 21.94 -0.84
C VAL A 184 12.05 20.64 -1.21
N TYR A 185 12.10 20.33 -2.51
CA TYR A 185 12.63 19.06 -3.00
C TYR A 185 14.12 19.10 -3.40
N GLU A 186 14.78 20.25 -3.33
CA GLU A 186 16.21 20.38 -3.66
C GLU A 186 17.11 19.39 -2.88
N PRO A 187 16.90 19.15 -1.56
CA PRO A 187 17.74 18.22 -0.82
C PRO A 187 17.66 16.76 -1.27
N PHE A 188 16.60 16.37 -1.96
CA PHE A 188 16.39 14.98 -2.42
C PHE A 188 17.15 14.65 -3.70
N MET A 189 17.68 15.65 -4.40
CA MET A 189 18.52 15.50 -5.62
C MET A 189 17.90 14.60 -6.70
N ALA A 190 16.57 14.57 -6.81
CA ALA A 190 15.85 13.72 -7.75
C ALA A 190 15.32 14.52 -8.94
N PRO A 191 15.06 13.87 -10.08
CA PRO A 191 14.43 14.50 -11.21
C PRO A 191 13.04 15.09 -10.85
N ILE A 192 12.81 16.37 -11.20
CA ILE A 192 11.53 17.05 -10.98
C ILE A 192 10.84 17.24 -12.32
N LEU A 193 9.64 16.68 -12.44
CA LEU A 193 8.72 16.92 -13.56
C LEU A 193 7.73 18.01 -13.15
N VAL A 194 7.83 19.17 -13.81
CA VAL A 194 6.83 20.24 -13.66
C VAL A 194 5.82 20.11 -14.78
N THR A 195 4.52 20.15 -14.43
CA THR A 195 3.40 20.04 -15.37
C THR A 195 2.19 20.82 -14.85
N ASP A 196 1.06 20.77 -15.55
CA ASP A 196 -0.21 21.28 -15.05
C ASP A 196 -0.81 20.37 -13.95
N ILE A 197 -1.78 20.89 -13.20
CA ILE A 197 -2.41 20.20 -12.08
C ILE A 197 -3.10 18.90 -12.53
N ASN A 198 -3.88 18.96 -13.61
CA ASN A 198 -4.65 17.82 -14.09
C ASN A 198 -3.74 16.68 -14.55
N SER A 199 -2.64 17.01 -15.24
CA SER A 199 -1.62 16.01 -15.62
C SER A 199 -0.94 15.39 -14.42
N ALA A 200 -0.62 16.16 -13.37
CA ALA A 200 -0.02 15.64 -12.15
C ALA A 200 -0.95 14.65 -11.42
N GLU A 201 -2.23 14.98 -11.29
CA GLU A 201 -3.26 14.11 -10.72
C GLU A 201 -3.40 12.82 -11.55
N LEU A 202 -3.45 12.92 -12.87
CA LEU A 202 -3.58 11.78 -13.77
C LEU A 202 -2.35 10.85 -13.72
N ILE A 203 -1.14 11.40 -13.59
CA ILE A 203 0.11 10.62 -13.51
C ILE A 203 0.04 9.63 -12.35
N LYS A 204 -0.52 10.00 -11.20
CA LYS A 204 -0.64 9.08 -10.06
C LYS A 204 -1.55 7.89 -10.38
N HIS A 205 -2.73 8.15 -10.93
CA HIS A 205 -3.67 7.10 -11.33
C HIS A 205 -3.10 6.21 -12.43
N ALA A 206 -2.49 6.79 -13.45
CA ALA A 206 -1.87 6.07 -14.54
C ALA A 206 -0.71 5.18 -14.05
N ALA A 207 0.15 5.68 -13.15
CA ALA A 207 1.23 4.90 -12.57
C ALA A 207 0.72 3.69 -11.77
N ASN A 208 -0.22 3.92 -10.83
CA ASN A 208 -0.75 2.82 -10.02
C ASN A 208 -1.51 1.78 -10.85
N SER A 209 -2.28 2.21 -11.85
CA SER A 209 -3.00 1.30 -12.74
C SER A 209 -2.06 0.47 -13.61
N PHE A 210 -0.96 1.05 -14.08
CA PHE A 210 0.05 0.33 -14.86
C PHE A 210 0.81 -0.71 -14.01
N LEU A 211 1.14 -0.37 -12.76
CA LEU A 211 1.77 -1.34 -11.84
C LEU A 211 0.84 -2.51 -11.53
N ALA A 212 -0.44 -2.26 -11.28
CA ALA A 212 -1.44 -3.30 -11.10
C ALA A 212 -1.66 -4.14 -12.36
N LEU A 213 -1.61 -3.52 -13.56
CA LEU A 213 -1.64 -4.23 -14.84
C LEU A 213 -0.47 -5.20 -14.94
N LYS A 214 0.76 -4.81 -14.58
CA LYS A 214 1.94 -5.71 -14.61
C LYS A 214 1.73 -6.94 -13.73
N ILE A 215 1.19 -6.77 -12.51
CA ILE A 215 0.88 -7.89 -11.61
C ILE A 215 -0.22 -8.78 -12.20
N SER A 216 -1.32 -8.21 -12.68
CA SER A 216 -2.39 -9.00 -13.31
C SER A 216 -1.94 -9.68 -14.60
N TYR A 217 -1.06 -9.05 -15.37
CA TYR A 217 -0.48 -9.63 -16.56
C TYR A 217 0.33 -10.89 -16.24
N ILE A 218 1.27 -10.80 -15.30
CA ILE A 218 2.08 -11.98 -14.95
C ILE A 218 1.24 -13.08 -14.27
N ASN A 219 0.20 -12.71 -13.54
CA ASN A 219 -0.76 -13.66 -12.98
C ASN A 219 -1.58 -14.37 -14.09
N ALA A 220 -1.96 -13.68 -15.15
CA ALA A 220 -2.56 -14.32 -16.33
C ALA A 220 -1.58 -15.26 -17.03
N ILE A 221 -0.32 -14.85 -17.19
CA ILE A 221 0.76 -15.69 -17.73
C ILE A 221 1.01 -16.93 -16.85
N SER A 222 0.90 -16.80 -15.52
CA SER A 222 1.07 -17.94 -14.62
C SER A 222 0.10 -19.09 -14.93
N ALA A 223 -1.13 -18.77 -15.33
CA ALA A 223 -2.11 -19.77 -15.75
C ALA A 223 -1.68 -20.52 -17.02
N ILE A 224 -1.08 -19.79 -17.96
CA ILE A 224 -0.56 -20.37 -19.21
C ILE A 224 0.66 -21.27 -18.89
N CYS A 225 1.53 -20.81 -17.96
CA CYS A 225 2.68 -21.61 -17.52
C CYS A 225 2.24 -22.94 -16.89
N GLU A 226 1.26 -22.92 -16.00
CA GLU A 226 0.70 -24.15 -15.40
C GLU A 226 0.15 -25.13 -16.45
N ALA A 227 -0.55 -24.61 -17.47
CA ALA A 227 -1.14 -25.43 -18.53
C ALA A 227 -0.10 -25.96 -19.54
N SER A 228 0.99 -25.22 -19.75
CA SER A 228 2.03 -25.56 -20.75
C SER A 228 3.25 -26.27 -20.15
N GLY A 229 3.37 -26.32 -18.80
CA GLY A 229 4.55 -26.86 -18.12
C GLY A 229 5.74 -25.87 -18.07
N ALA A 230 5.51 -24.60 -18.41
CA ALA A 230 6.52 -23.55 -18.27
C ALA A 230 6.66 -23.10 -16.81
N ASP A 231 7.73 -22.33 -16.51
CA ASP A 231 7.98 -21.74 -15.21
C ASP A 231 7.79 -20.23 -15.30
N VAL A 232 6.83 -19.68 -14.54
CA VAL A 232 6.48 -18.26 -14.58
C VAL A 232 7.62 -17.35 -14.15
N GLU A 233 8.48 -17.79 -13.21
CA GLU A 233 9.62 -16.98 -12.77
C GLU A 233 10.62 -16.80 -13.93
N LYS A 234 10.92 -17.89 -14.65
CA LYS A 234 11.78 -17.83 -15.85
C LYS A 234 11.19 -16.98 -16.96
N VAL A 235 9.87 -17.05 -17.14
CA VAL A 235 9.17 -16.19 -18.11
C VAL A 235 9.24 -14.73 -17.66
N ALA A 236 8.98 -14.44 -16.39
CA ALA A 236 9.07 -13.09 -15.84
C ALA A 236 10.48 -12.50 -15.93
N ASP A 237 11.51 -13.30 -15.64
CA ASP A 237 12.91 -12.90 -15.81
C ASP A 237 13.24 -12.64 -17.27
N GLY A 238 12.85 -13.56 -18.17
CA GLY A 238 13.13 -13.43 -19.60
C GLY A 238 12.53 -12.16 -20.21
N ILE A 239 11.25 -11.87 -19.97
CA ILE A 239 10.63 -10.64 -20.45
C ILE A 239 11.14 -9.40 -19.70
N GLY A 240 11.48 -9.55 -18.42
CA GLY A 240 11.98 -8.47 -17.57
C GLY A 240 13.40 -7.98 -17.92
N MET A 241 14.19 -8.79 -18.63
CA MET A 241 15.51 -8.39 -19.19
C MET A 241 15.37 -7.32 -20.29
N ASP A 242 14.24 -7.22 -20.95
CA ASP A 242 13.97 -6.12 -21.86
C ASP A 242 13.74 -4.84 -21.05
N ARG A 243 14.63 -3.83 -21.25
CA ARG A 243 14.58 -2.53 -20.52
C ARG A 243 13.26 -1.78 -20.72
N ARG A 244 12.53 -2.03 -21.80
CA ARG A 244 11.21 -1.43 -22.08
C ARG A 244 10.13 -1.99 -21.17
N ILE A 245 10.33 -3.20 -20.62
CA ILE A 245 9.40 -3.90 -19.74
C ILE A 245 9.86 -3.79 -18.28
N GLY A 246 11.09 -4.22 -18.00
CA GLY A 246 11.68 -4.27 -16.66
C GLY A 246 11.06 -5.34 -15.76
N ARG A 247 11.84 -5.92 -14.86
CA ARG A 247 11.45 -7.06 -14.00
C ARG A 247 10.47 -6.69 -12.88
N ASN A 248 10.52 -5.45 -12.39
CA ASN A 248 9.71 -5.00 -11.25
C ASN A 248 8.20 -5.17 -11.52
N PHE A 249 7.44 -5.61 -10.51
CA PHE A 249 6.01 -5.88 -10.57
C PHE A 249 5.61 -7.06 -11.49
N LEU A 250 6.54 -7.94 -11.84
CA LEU A 250 6.29 -9.20 -12.55
C LEU A 250 6.43 -10.43 -11.65
N ASN A 251 6.11 -10.33 -10.36
CA ASN A 251 6.06 -11.47 -9.45
C ASN A 251 4.63 -12.03 -9.45
N ALA A 252 4.50 -13.29 -9.89
CA ALA A 252 3.23 -13.99 -9.83
C ALA A 252 2.88 -14.38 -8.39
N GLY A 253 1.59 -14.33 -8.04
CA GLY A 253 1.13 -14.66 -6.69
C GLY A 253 -0.39 -14.75 -6.62
N ILE A 254 -0.95 -14.79 -5.41
CA ILE A 254 -2.40 -14.89 -5.17
C ILE A 254 -3.18 -13.60 -5.45
N GLY A 255 -2.55 -12.58 -5.98
CA GLY A 255 -3.13 -11.28 -6.28
C GLY A 255 -2.58 -10.16 -5.41
N TYR A 256 -2.86 -8.93 -5.83
CA TYR A 256 -2.55 -7.73 -5.05
C TYR A 256 -3.70 -7.33 -4.12
N GLY A 257 -3.35 -6.67 -3.02
CA GLY A 257 -4.26 -6.08 -2.04
C GLY A 257 -3.73 -4.72 -1.57
N GLY A 258 -3.99 -4.39 -0.32
CA GLY A 258 -3.55 -3.17 0.32
C GLY A 258 -4.49 -1.98 0.14
N SER A 259 -4.11 -0.87 0.72
CA SER A 259 -4.91 0.35 0.78
C SER A 259 -4.94 1.16 -0.52
N CYS A 260 -3.99 0.91 -1.44
CA CYS A 260 -3.79 1.75 -2.63
C CYS A 260 -4.39 1.13 -3.89
N PHE A 261 -3.84 0.00 -4.38
CA PHE A 261 -4.22 -0.53 -5.69
C PHE A 261 -5.72 -0.83 -5.85
N PRO A 262 -6.39 -1.56 -4.94
CA PRO A 262 -7.82 -1.82 -5.12
C PRO A 262 -8.65 -0.55 -5.21
N LYS A 263 -8.38 0.42 -4.33
CA LYS A 263 -9.06 1.70 -4.26
C LYS A 263 -8.79 2.56 -5.51
N ASP A 264 -7.52 2.73 -5.88
CA ASP A 264 -7.12 3.65 -6.96
C ASP A 264 -7.55 3.13 -8.33
N ILE A 265 -7.56 1.80 -8.53
CA ILE A 265 -8.06 1.18 -9.75
C ILE A 265 -9.57 1.37 -9.88
N ALA A 266 -10.33 1.10 -8.81
CA ALA A 266 -11.77 1.33 -8.81
C ALA A 266 -12.10 2.81 -9.05
N ALA A 267 -11.40 3.72 -8.38
CA ALA A 267 -11.53 5.16 -8.60
C ALA A 267 -11.23 5.57 -10.04
N PHE A 268 -10.16 5.03 -10.64
CA PHE A 268 -9.78 5.39 -12.01
C PHE A 268 -10.77 4.85 -13.05
N ILE A 269 -11.35 3.66 -12.82
CA ILE A 269 -12.45 3.15 -13.64
C ILE A 269 -13.64 4.13 -13.59
N THR A 270 -14.07 4.53 -12.38
CA THR A 270 -15.19 5.47 -12.20
C THR A 270 -14.89 6.84 -12.85
N ILE A 271 -13.68 7.40 -12.63
CA ILE A 271 -13.26 8.66 -13.25
C ILE A 271 -13.32 8.56 -14.78
N SER A 272 -12.82 7.49 -15.37
CA SER A 272 -12.82 7.30 -16.81
C SER A 272 -14.24 7.22 -17.39
N GLU A 273 -15.16 6.56 -16.69
CA GLU A 273 -16.57 6.47 -17.06
C GLU A 273 -17.28 7.83 -16.97
N GLN A 274 -17.02 8.61 -15.93
CA GLN A 274 -17.54 9.98 -15.76
C GLN A 274 -17.03 10.92 -16.86
N LEU A 275 -15.83 10.69 -17.38
CA LEU A 275 -15.26 11.42 -18.51
C LEU A 275 -15.79 10.92 -19.87
N GLY A 276 -16.65 9.90 -19.90
CA GLY A 276 -17.18 9.30 -21.12
C GLY A 276 -16.19 8.39 -21.85
N VAL A 277 -15.10 7.97 -21.19
CA VAL A 277 -14.04 7.13 -21.77
C VAL A 277 -13.98 5.80 -20.98
N PRO A 278 -14.70 4.74 -21.36
CA PRO A 278 -14.68 3.48 -20.64
C PRO A 278 -13.32 2.80 -20.70
N PHE A 279 -12.74 2.51 -19.54
CA PHE A 279 -11.41 1.90 -19.44
C PHE A 279 -11.50 0.39 -19.19
N ASN A 280 -11.92 -0.35 -20.22
CA ASN A 280 -12.16 -1.80 -20.14
C ASN A 280 -10.89 -2.59 -19.78
N LEU A 281 -9.70 -2.15 -20.19
CA LEU A 281 -8.44 -2.77 -19.79
C LEU A 281 -8.31 -2.85 -18.27
N LEU A 282 -8.69 -1.79 -17.57
CA LEU A 282 -8.55 -1.72 -16.13
C LEU A 282 -9.59 -2.58 -15.39
N LYS A 283 -10.79 -2.72 -15.98
CA LYS A 283 -11.79 -3.69 -15.50
C LYS A 283 -11.28 -5.12 -15.61
N GLU A 284 -10.58 -5.43 -16.70
CA GLU A 284 -9.97 -6.75 -16.89
C GLU A 284 -8.82 -7.01 -15.89
N VAL A 285 -8.00 -6.00 -15.59
CA VAL A 285 -6.97 -6.08 -14.54
C VAL A 285 -7.59 -6.47 -13.19
N GLN A 286 -8.69 -5.82 -12.82
CA GLN A 286 -9.42 -6.10 -11.58
C GLN A 286 -10.03 -7.51 -11.59
N ARG A 287 -10.61 -7.94 -12.72
CA ARG A 287 -11.18 -9.28 -12.89
C ARG A 287 -10.11 -10.38 -12.74
N ILE A 288 -8.96 -10.22 -13.38
CA ILE A 288 -7.83 -11.17 -13.29
C ILE A 288 -7.36 -11.27 -11.85
N ASN A 289 -7.23 -10.13 -11.14
CA ASN A 289 -6.81 -10.13 -9.74
C ASN A 289 -7.79 -10.92 -8.84
N GLY A 290 -9.09 -10.77 -9.03
CA GLY A 290 -10.09 -11.55 -8.31
C GLY A 290 -10.03 -13.05 -8.61
N LEU A 291 -9.90 -13.43 -9.89
CA LEU A 291 -9.79 -14.82 -10.30
C LEU A 291 -8.55 -15.53 -9.73
N GLN A 292 -7.48 -14.82 -9.47
CA GLN A 292 -6.23 -15.41 -8.98
C GLN A 292 -6.42 -16.04 -7.58
N LYS A 293 -7.13 -15.37 -6.68
CA LYS A 293 -7.51 -15.92 -5.38
C LYS A 293 -8.34 -17.18 -5.52
N GLU A 294 -9.36 -17.15 -6.40
CA GLU A 294 -10.26 -18.28 -6.62
C GLU A 294 -9.53 -19.52 -7.17
N ARG A 295 -8.60 -19.31 -8.10
CA ARG A 295 -7.76 -20.39 -8.65
C ARG A 295 -6.90 -21.02 -7.56
N PHE A 296 -6.27 -20.22 -6.72
CA PHE A 296 -5.45 -20.74 -5.62
C PHE A 296 -6.28 -21.52 -4.61
N LEU A 297 -7.44 -21.00 -4.21
CA LEU A 297 -8.36 -21.71 -3.32
C LEU A 297 -8.88 -23.00 -3.95
N LYS A 298 -9.14 -23.01 -5.25
CA LYS A 298 -9.49 -24.24 -5.99
C LYS A 298 -8.39 -25.30 -5.90
N THR A 299 -7.12 -24.93 -6.09
CA THR A 299 -5.97 -25.84 -5.94
C THR A 299 -5.92 -26.45 -4.53
N ILE A 300 -6.18 -25.64 -3.50
CA ILE A 300 -6.25 -26.14 -2.10
C ILE A 300 -7.38 -27.17 -1.95
N ARG A 301 -8.59 -26.88 -2.44
CA ARG A 301 -9.76 -27.77 -2.39
C ARG A 301 -9.50 -29.11 -3.12
N GLU A 302 -8.99 -29.04 -4.34
CA GLU A 302 -8.70 -30.24 -5.14
C GLU A 302 -7.63 -31.12 -4.51
N THR A 303 -6.66 -30.53 -3.82
CA THR A 303 -5.56 -31.24 -3.16
C THR A 303 -5.99 -31.86 -1.85
N LEU A 304 -6.74 -31.16 -1.02
CA LEU A 304 -7.21 -31.60 0.29
C LEU A 304 -8.55 -32.36 0.24
N TRP A 305 -9.20 -32.34 -0.91
CA TRP A 305 -10.50 -32.94 -1.22
C TRP A 305 -11.66 -32.29 -0.44
N VAL A 306 -11.61 -32.26 0.89
CA VAL A 306 -12.61 -31.64 1.78
C VAL A 306 -11.86 -30.79 2.78
N LEU A 307 -12.29 -29.52 2.94
CA LEU A 307 -11.68 -28.60 3.91
C LEU A 307 -12.24 -28.76 5.33
N ARG A 308 -13.46 -29.28 5.47
CA ARG A 308 -14.09 -29.48 6.78
C ARG A 308 -13.18 -30.33 7.69
N GLU A 309 -12.99 -29.85 8.92
CA GLU A 309 -12.15 -30.47 9.96
C GLU A 309 -10.63 -30.49 9.64
N LYS A 310 -10.20 -29.97 8.49
CA LYS A 310 -8.78 -29.90 8.15
C LYS A 310 -8.06 -28.84 8.97
N LYS A 311 -6.91 -29.19 9.51
CA LYS A 311 -6.01 -28.26 10.21
C LYS A 311 -5.10 -27.57 9.20
N VAL A 312 -5.30 -26.29 8.97
CA VAL A 312 -4.54 -25.50 7.99
C VAL A 312 -3.74 -24.42 8.70
N ALA A 313 -2.44 -24.43 8.50
CA ALA A 313 -1.53 -23.38 8.93
C ALA A 313 -1.48 -22.26 7.89
N ILE A 314 -1.48 -21.01 8.35
CA ILE A 314 -1.35 -19.81 7.49
C ILE A 314 -0.13 -19.00 7.93
N TRP A 315 0.74 -18.72 6.99
CA TRP A 315 1.85 -17.79 7.14
C TRP A 315 1.59 -16.51 6.37
N GLY A 316 1.43 -15.42 7.12
CA GLY A 316 1.11 -14.08 6.59
C GLY A 316 -0.38 -13.78 6.54
N LEU A 317 -0.74 -12.59 7.05
CA LEU A 317 -2.09 -12.03 7.05
C LEU A 317 -2.11 -10.62 6.44
N THR A 318 -0.97 -9.93 6.44
CA THR A 318 -0.79 -8.65 5.76
C THR A 318 -0.81 -8.82 4.24
N PHE A 319 -1.16 -7.78 3.50
CA PHE A 319 -1.24 -7.87 2.03
C PHE A 319 0.13 -8.01 1.34
N LYS A 320 1.20 -7.63 2.03
CA LYS A 320 2.62 -7.79 1.65
C LYS A 320 3.52 -7.74 2.89
N PRO A 321 4.81 -8.11 2.79
CA PRO A 321 5.75 -7.98 3.92
C PRO A 321 6.05 -6.52 4.30
N ASP A 322 6.70 -6.32 5.42
CA ASP A 322 7.21 -5.05 5.97
C ASP A 322 6.12 -3.99 6.27
N THR A 323 4.87 -4.43 6.46
CA THR A 323 3.74 -3.59 6.89
C THR A 323 2.84 -4.34 7.88
N ASP A 324 2.05 -3.60 8.63
CA ASP A 324 0.98 -4.14 9.47
C ASP A 324 -0.41 -4.03 8.80
N ASP A 325 -0.46 -3.61 7.52
CA ASP A 325 -1.72 -3.34 6.81
C ASP A 325 -2.35 -4.63 6.28
N ILE A 326 -3.59 -4.88 6.72
CA ILE A 326 -4.41 -6.03 6.31
C ILE A 326 -5.57 -5.63 5.38
N ARG A 327 -5.69 -4.36 5.01
CA ARG A 327 -6.79 -3.87 4.15
C ARG A 327 -6.73 -4.53 2.79
N SER A 328 -7.88 -5.06 2.34
CA SER A 328 -7.96 -5.82 1.08
C SER A 328 -6.89 -6.92 0.96
N SER A 329 -6.46 -7.50 2.09
CA SER A 329 -5.50 -8.60 2.08
C SER A 329 -6.16 -9.85 1.53
N VAL A 330 -5.58 -10.41 0.46
CA VAL A 330 -6.02 -11.68 -0.11
C VAL A 330 -5.87 -12.82 0.90
N ALA A 331 -4.90 -12.73 1.82
CA ALA A 331 -4.73 -13.70 2.91
C ALA A 331 -5.95 -13.75 3.83
N ILE A 332 -6.47 -12.59 4.24
CA ILE A 332 -7.68 -12.50 5.08
C ILE A 332 -8.89 -13.12 4.36
N ASP A 333 -9.06 -12.82 3.07
CA ASP A 333 -10.16 -13.39 2.27
C ASP A 333 -10.03 -14.92 2.14
N LEU A 334 -8.82 -15.45 1.88
CA LEU A 334 -8.57 -16.90 1.81
C LEU A 334 -8.88 -17.58 3.13
N VAL A 335 -8.46 -17.00 4.25
CA VAL A 335 -8.75 -17.52 5.59
C VAL A 335 -10.25 -17.56 5.86
N ALA A 336 -10.97 -16.46 5.54
CA ALA A 336 -12.42 -16.40 5.70
C ALA A 336 -13.14 -17.45 4.83
N ASP A 337 -12.67 -17.68 3.59
CA ASP A 337 -13.20 -18.70 2.70
C ASP A 337 -12.99 -20.12 3.28
N MET A 338 -11.80 -20.43 3.81
CA MET A 338 -11.49 -21.73 4.40
C MET A 338 -12.29 -21.99 5.68
N LEU A 339 -12.46 -20.98 6.55
CA LEU A 339 -13.31 -21.08 7.75
C LEU A 339 -14.77 -21.37 7.40
N ARG A 340 -15.30 -20.69 6.38
CA ARG A 340 -16.69 -20.95 5.90
C ARG A 340 -16.87 -22.38 5.39
N GLU A 341 -15.81 -23.04 4.94
CA GLU A 341 -15.83 -24.45 4.53
C GLU A 341 -15.53 -25.41 5.68
N GLY A 342 -15.37 -24.90 6.91
CA GLY A 342 -15.20 -25.69 8.12
C GLY A 342 -13.78 -26.15 8.42
N ALA A 343 -12.77 -25.49 7.84
CA ALA A 343 -11.37 -25.72 8.20
C ALA A 343 -11.04 -25.16 9.59
N HIS A 344 -10.13 -25.80 10.31
CA HIS A 344 -9.52 -25.28 11.52
C HIS A 344 -8.23 -24.53 11.15
N VAL A 345 -8.27 -23.19 11.19
CA VAL A 345 -7.16 -22.35 10.76
C VAL A 345 -6.34 -21.88 11.96
N THR A 346 -5.02 -22.10 11.89
CA THR A 346 -4.03 -21.48 12.79
C THR A 346 -3.14 -20.54 11.99
N ALA A 347 -3.06 -19.27 12.36
CA ALA A 347 -2.34 -18.26 11.58
C ALA A 347 -1.27 -17.53 12.40
N TYR A 348 -0.24 -17.06 11.71
CA TYR A 348 0.79 -16.19 12.24
C TYR A 348 1.19 -15.13 11.19
N ASP A 349 1.37 -13.90 11.65
CA ASP A 349 1.95 -12.79 10.88
C ASP A 349 2.88 -11.99 11.80
N PRO A 350 4.07 -11.57 11.35
CA PRO A 350 5.00 -10.81 12.19
C PRO A 350 4.47 -9.48 12.70
N LYS A 351 3.57 -8.80 11.96
CA LYS A 351 3.08 -7.44 12.27
C LYS A 351 1.57 -7.28 12.21
N GLY A 352 0.86 -8.05 11.41
CA GLY A 352 -0.57 -7.88 11.15
C GLY A 352 -1.52 -8.50 12.19
N MET A 353 -1.01 -9.21 13.19
CA MET A 353 -1.80 -10.01 14.13
C MET A 353 -2.83 -9.23 14.93
N GLU A 354 -2.47 -8.04 15.45
CA GLU A 354 -3.37 -7.21 16.25
C GLU A 354 -4.59 -6.77 15.44
N LYS A 355 -4.32 -6.23 14.24
CA LYS A 355 -5.38 -5.79 13.32
C LYS A 355 -6.24 -6.96 12.83
N ALA A 356 -5.62 -8.12 12.58
CA ALA A 356 -6.32 -9.31 12.13
C ALA A 356 -7.31 -9.85 13.16
N ARG A 357 -7.01 -9.76 14.46
CA ARG A 357 -7.94 -10.15 15.54
C ARG A 357 -9.24 -9.34 15.57
N GLU A 358 -9.25 -8.13 15.03
CA GLU A 358 -10.43 -7.27 14.94
C GLU A 358 -11.35 -7.62 13.77
N VAL A 359 -10.89 -8.46 12.83
CA VAL A 359 -11.63 -8.83 11.63
C VAL A 359 -12.66 -9.92 11.93
N LYS A 360 -13.93 -9.56 11.96
CA LYS A 360 -15.06 -10.47 12.29
C LYS A 360 -15.11 -11.72 11.39
N ALA A 361 -14.73 -11.60 10.11
CA ALA A 361 -14.80 -12.70 9.16
C ALA A 361 -13.83 -13.84 9.47
N ILE A 362 -12.81 -13.60 10.31
CA ILE A 362 -11.80 -14.56 10.72
C ILE A 362 -11.72 -14.72 12.25
N ALA A 363 -12.80 -14.42 12.97
CA ALA A 363 -12.83 -14.47 14.43
C ALA A 363 -12.56 -15.88 15.01
N GLU A 364 -12.77 -16.94 14.23
CA GLU A 364 -12.52 -18.34 14.61
C GLU A 364 -11.07 -18.79 14.41
N VAL A 365 -10.19 -17.93 13.89
CA VAL A 365 -8.77 -18.25 13.70
C VAL A 365 -8.07 -18.39 15.04
N LYS A 366 -7.29 -19.46 15.19
CA LYS A 366 -6.31 -19.56 16.26
C LYS A 366 -5.05 -18.76 15.86
N PHE A 367 -4.73 -17.73 16.61
CA PHE A 367 -3.52 -16.94 16.39
C PHE A 367 -2.36 -17.54 17.19
N ALA A 368 -1.32 -18.01 16.50
CA ALA A 368 -0.13 -18.58 17.09
C ALA A 368 0.90 -17.49 17.49
N SER A 369 1.83 -17.83 18.38
CA SER A 369 2.91 -16.93 18.79
C SER A 369 4.11 -16.94 17.84
N SER A 370 4.20 -17.96 16.97
CA SER A 370 5.27 -18.08 15.95
C SER A 370 4.79 -18.88 14.73
N ALA A 371 5.51 -18.73 13.63
CA ALA A 371 5.25 -19.49 12.41
C ALA A 371 5.38 -21.02 12.65
N LEU A 372 6.34 -21.46 13.46
CA LEU A 372 6.53 -22.89 13.78
C LEU A 372 5.41 -23.47 14.66
N GLU A 373 4.75 -22.67 15.47
CA GLU A 373 3.59 -23.12 16.23
C GLU A 373 2.38 -23.38 15.31
N THR A 374 2.22 -22.63 14.23
CA THR A 374 1.08 -22.82 13.32
C THR A 374 1.06 -24.19 12.68
N VAL A 375 2.23 -24.77 12.41
CA VAL A 375 2.36 -26.02 11.66
C VAL A 375 2.26 -27.26 12.54
N GLU A 376 2.11 -27.13 13.86
CA GLU A 376 1.96 -28.26 14.77
C GLU A 376 0.69 -29.04 14.50
N GLY A 377 0.86 -30.29 13.98
CA GLY A 377 -0.24 -31.14 13.58
C GLY A 377 -1.07 -30.63 12.38
N ALA A 378 -0.56 -29.67 11.64
CA ALA A 378 -1.22 -29.16 10.43
C ALA A 378 -1.19 -30.21 9.30
N GLU A 379 -2.27 -30.27 8.52
CA GLU A 379 -2.38 -31.11 7.32
C GLU A 379 -1.96 -30.34 6.06
N ALA A 380 -1.90 -29.02 6.14
CA ALA A 380 -1.39 -28.16 5.08
C ALA A 380 -0.84 -26.84 5.65
N LEU A 381 0.15 -26.27 4.97
CA LEU A 381 0.64 -24.90 5.17
C LEU A 381 0.31 -24.06 3.95
N VAL A 382 -0.28 -22.89 4.16
CA VAL A 382 -0.53 -21.86 3.13
C VAL A 382 0.36 -20.66 3.41
N ILE A 383 1.17 -20.27 2.44
CA ILE A 383 2.00 -19.05 2.50
C ILE A 383 1.26 -17.98 1.72
N ALA A 384 0.75 -16.98 2.42
CA ALA A 384 -0.07 -15.92 1.84
C ALA A 384 0.64 -14.57 1.78
N THR A 385 1.73 -14.39 2.55
CA THR A 385 2.60 -13.19 2.51
C THR A 385 4.07 -13.64 2.58
N GLU A 386 4.91 -13.04 1.75
CA GLU A 386 6.32 -13.41 1.57
C GLU A 386 7.27 -12.70 2.55
N TRP A 387 6.99 -12.80 3.86
CA TRP A 387 7.90 -12.29 4.88
C TRP A 387 9.27 -12.98 4.83
N SER A 388 10.35 -12.19 4.91
CA SER A 388 11.72 -12.72 4.96
C SER A 388 11.94 -13.70 6.13
N ASP A 389 11.24 -13.50 7.24
CA ASP A 389 11.26 -14.37 8.40
C ASP A 389 10.85 -15.80 8.03
N PHE A 390 9.87 -15.96 7.15
CA PHE A 390 9.41 -17.28 6.72
C PHE A 390 10.43 -17.99 5.83
N ALA A 391 11.13 -17.24 4.97
CA ALA A 391 12.16 -17.80 4.09
C ALA A 391 13.34 -18.41 4.87
N ASN A 392 13.58 -17.92 6.09
CA ASN A 392 14.70 -18.33 6.94
C ASN A 392 14.36 -19.49 7.91
N ILE A 393 13.12 -20.00 7.90
CA ILE A 393 12.70 -21.10 8.76
C ILE A 393 13.27 -22.41 8.23
N ASP A 394 13.77 -23.26 9.15
CA ASP A 394 14.20 -24.62 8.82
C ASP A 394 13.00 -25.49 8.41
N LEU A 395 12.89 -25.77 7.12
CA LEU A 395 11.81 -26.55 6.54
C LEU A 395 11.81 -28.03 6.98
N ALA A 396 12.94 -28.57 7.44
CA ALA A 396 12.96 -29.91 8.01
C ALA A 396 12.19 -29.94 9.34
N ILE A 397 12.30 -28.91 10.17
CA ILE A 397 11.51 -28.75 11.40
C ILE A 397 10.02 -28.58 11.06
N VAL A 398 9.70 -27.77 10.05
CA VAL A 398 8.32 -27.58 9.56
C VAL A 398 7.72 -28.94 9.20
N LYS A 399 8.42 -29.73 8.37
CA LYS A 399 7.96 -31.05 7.94
C LYS A 399 7.73 -32.00 9.12
N ALA A 400 8.65 -32.02 10.08
CA ALA A 400 8.55 -32.90 11.26
C ALA A 400 7.35 -32.58 12.17
N LYS A 401 6.89 -31.31 12.17
CA LYS A 401 5.73 -30.85 12.98
C LYS A 401 4.38 -31.05 12.27
N MET A 402 4.36 -31.15 10.95
CA MET A 402 3.14 -31.33 10.17
C MET A 402 2.66 -32.77 10.17
N THR A 403 1.36 -32.99 10.16
CA THR A 403 0.74 -34.30 9.93
C THR A 403 0.91 -34.76 8.49
N THR A 404 0.77 -33.84 7.55
CA THR A 404 0.95 -34.07 6.11
C THR A 404 1.80 -32.95 5.53
N PRO A 405 2.94 -33.27 4.87
CA PRO A 405 3.87 -32.27 4.38
C PRO A 405 3.39 -31.65 3.03
N ILE A 406 2.30 -30.89 3.09
CA ILE A 406 1.72 -30.20 1.93
C ILE A 406 1.88 -28.70 2.15
N ILE A 407 2.48 -28.01 1.16
CA ILE A 407 2.63 -26.55 1.15
C ILE A 407 1.95 -25.96 -0.09
N PHE A 408 1.11 -24.97 0.14
CA PHE A 408 0.54 -24.09 -0.87
C PHE A 408 1.21 -22.72 -0.76
N ASP A 409 2.09 -22.44 -1.70
CA ASP A 409 2.87 -21.21 -1.71
C ASP A 409 2.25 -20.19 -2.69
N GLY A 410 1.49 -19.27 -2.13
CA GLY A 410 0.81 -18.22 -2.88
C GLY A 410 1.72 -17.05 -3.31
N ARG A 411 3.00 -17.10 -2.94
CA ARG A 411 3.96 -16.01 -3.18
C ARG A 411 5.25 -16.46 -3.84
N ASN A 412 5.36 -17.74 -4.19
CA ASN A 412 6.56 -18.33 -4.79
C ASN A 412 7.83 -18.12 -3.93
N LEU A 413 7.67 -18.17 -2.61
CA LEU A 413 8.74 -17.92 -1.64
C LEU A 413 9.86 -18.97 -1.73
N PHE A 414 9.48 -20.24 -1.97
CA PHE A 414 10.43 -21.35 -1.96
C PHE A 414 10.74 -21.87 -3.37
N ASP A 415 11.93 -22.47 -3.49
CA ASP A 415 12.36 -23.14 -4.71
C ASP A 415 11.74 -24.55 -4.81
N PRO A 416 11.11 -24.91 -5.96
CA PRO A 416 10.48 -26.21 -6.16
C PRO A 416 11.42 -27.40 -6.02
N GLU A 417 12.69 -27.27 -6.43
CA GLU A 417 13.65 -28.39 -6.32
C GLU A 417 14.05 -28.63 -4.86
N THR A 418 14.25 -27.57 -4.10
CA THR A 418 14.46 -27.67 -2.64
C THR A 418 13.28 -28.36 -1.95
N MET A 419 12.04 -28.01 -2.33
CA MET A 419 10.83 -28.65 -1.79
C MET A 419 10.77 -30.14 -2.12
N ARG A 420 11.17 -30.51 -3.35
CA ARG A 420 11.26 -31.92 -3.77
C ARG A 420 12.26 -32.70 -2.96
N GLN A 421 13.45 -32.15 -2.76
CA GLN A 421 14.52 -32.80 -1.97
C GLN A 421 14.11 -33.02 -0.51
N LEU A 422 13.40 -32.06 0.08
CA LEU A 422 12.84 -32.15 1.42
C LEU A 422 11.61 -33.08 1.51
N GLY A 423 11.05 -33.48 0.36
CA GLY A 423 9.91 -34.42 0.28
C GLY A 423 8.57 -33.79 0.68
N PHE A 424 8.36 -32.52 0.34
CA PHE A 424 7.06 -31.88 0.41
C PHE A 424 6.23 -32.13 -0.87
N ARG A 425 4.92 -32.23 -0.71
CA ARG A 425 4.01 -31.91 -1.80
C ARG A 425 3.88 -30.40 -1.84
N TYR A 426 4.34 -29.80 -2.94
CA TYR A 426 4.44 -28.35 -3.03
C TYR A 426 3.70 -27.80 -4.24
N HIS A 427 2.78 -26.89 -3.98
CA HIS A 427 2.02 -26.15 -4.96
C HIS A 427 2.42 -24.69 -4.90
N SER A 428 2.80 -24.12 -6.03
CA SER A 428 3.15 -22.70 -6.19
C SER A 428 2.45 -22.11 -7.41
N ILE A 429 2.53 -20.83 -7.59
CA ILE A 429 1.83 -20.13 -8.68
C ILE A 429 2.66 -20.20 -9.95
N GLY A 430 2.04 -20.67 -11.05
CA GLY A 430 2.65 -20.65 -12.39
C GLY A 430 3.85 -21.59 -12.57
N ARG A 431 3.98 -22.60 -11.72
CA ARG A 431 5.05 -23.60 -11.77
C ARG A 431 4.47 -25.01 -11.62
N ALA A 432 5.19 -26.01 -12.08
CA ALA A 432 4.75 -27.39 -11.94
C ALA A 432 4.64 -27.80 -10.46
N THR A 433 3.57 -28.52 -10.11
CA THR A 433 3.41 -29.11 -8.77
C THR A 433 4.53 -30.12 -8.50
N VAL A 434 5.13 -30.02 -7.32
CA VAL A 434 6.09 -30.99 -6.82
C VAL A 434 5.37 -32.09 -6.04
N ALA A 435 5.56 -33.34 -6.41
CA ALA A 435 5.12 -34.49 -5.64
C ALA A 435 6.31 -35.05 -4.82
N PRO A 436 6.08 -35.55 -3.59
CA PRO A 436 7.10 -36.32 -2.88
C PRO A 436 7.46 -37.57 -3.70
N ARG A 437 8.75 -37.93 -3.67
CA ARG A 437 9.24 -39.17 -4.29
C ARG A 437 8.79 -40.40 -3.53
#